data_2b4648a2bb612677c1b29e396c3af2bb
#
_entry.id   2b4648a2bb612677c1b29e396c3af2bb
#
_cell.length_a   1.000
_cell.length_b   1.000
_cell.length_c   1.000
_cell.angle_alpha   90.00
_cell.angle_beta   90.00
_cell.angle_gamma   90.00
#
_symmetry.space_group_name_H-M   'P 1'
#
loop_
_entity.id
_entity.type
_entity.pdbx_description
1 polymer ?
#
loop_
_entity_poly.entity_id
_entity_poly.type
_entity_poly.pdbx_seq_one_letter_code
_entity_poly.pdbx_strand_id
1 'polypeptide(L)'
;MKLFLDTAIIKEIDERLESGVISGITTNPTLIKKSGKDPDDIYADLIKDIGIKDLSIEVDGHDAETLILNGIQYGKLYPHEATIKLPCTPEGIKACKTLSFMGIRVNMTLVFSVSQAILCALAGATYVSPFVGRLDDNGHD
;
A
#
# COMPACT_ATOMS: atom_id res chain seq x y z
N MET A 1 12.16 -13.71 -1.03
CA MET A 1 10.86 -13.39 -0.40
C MET A 1 11.00 -12.02 0.27
N LYS A 2 10.01 -11.15 0.18
CA LYS A 2 9.98 -9.86 0.91
C LYS A 2 9.04 -9.99 2.11
N LEU A 3 9.43 -9.45 3.26
CA LEU A 3 8.62 -9.39 4.48
C LEU A 3 8.24 -7.94 4.77
N PHE A 4 6.95 -7.68 4.94
CA PHE A 4 6.42 -6.35 5.24
C PHE A 4 5.80 -6.33 6.64
N LEU A 5 5.92 -5.20 7.33
CA LEU A 5 5.13 -4.92 8.53
C LEU A 5 3.90 -4.11 8.16
N ASP A 6 2.74 -4.47 8.73
CA ASP A 6 1.48 -3.72 8.54
C ASP A 6 1.21 -2.87 9.79
N THR A 7 1.85 -1.70 9.86
CA THR A 7 1.75 -0.76 10.99
C THR A 7 2.20 0.65 10.58
N ALA A 8 1.76 1.66 11.35
CA ALA A 8 2.23 3.04 11.26
C ALA A 8 2.84 3.53 12.60
N ILE A 9 3.11 2.62 13.53
CA ILE A 9 3.66 2.96 14.86
C ILE A 9 5.18 2.87 14.78
N ILE A 10 5.84 4.03 14.73
CA ILE A 10 7.30 4.15 14.52
C ILE A 10 8.10 3.30 15.50
N LYS A 11 7.76 3.30 16.79
CA LYS A 11 8.46 2.49 17.79
C LYS A 11 8.44 0.99 17.47
N GLU A 12 7.30 0.46 17.03
CA GLU A 12 7.18 -0.95 16.65
C GLU A 12 8.03 -1.27 15.41
N ILE A 13 8.10 -0.32 14.49
CA ILE A 13 8.88 -0.45 13.25
C ILE A 13 10.36 -0.49 13.59
N ASP A 14 10.87 0.46 14.36
CA ASP A 14 12.27 0.55 14.77
C ASP A 14 12.76 -0.75 15.43
N GLU A 15 12.01 -1.23 16.43
CA GLU A 15 12.35 -2.46 17.13
C GLU A 15 12.45 -3.68 16.20
N ARG A 16 11.64 -3.74 15.14
CA ARG A 16 11.61 -4.88 14.22
C ARG A 16 12.60 -4.74 13.06
N LEU A 17 12.97 -3.52 12.68
CA LEU A 17 13.99 -3.28 11.65
C LEU A 17 15.37 -3.77 12.06
N GLU A 18 15.68 -3.81 13.36
CA GLU A 18 16.94 -4.37 13.88
C GLU A 18 17.19 -5.82 13.43
N SER A 19 16.11 -6.56 13.11
CA SER A 19 16.23 -7.93 12.59
C SER A 19 16.89 -8.01 11.21
N GLY A 20 16.89 -6.91 10.44
CA GLY A 20 17.42 -6.84 9.08
C GLY A 20 16.63 -7.59 8.01
N VAL A 21 15.50 -8.24 8.37
CA VAL A 21 14.69 -9.04 7.42
C VAL A 21 13.48 -8.31 6.86
N ILE A 22 13.13 -7.15 7.42
CA ILE A 22 11.97 -6.35 6.96
C ILE A 22 12.33 -5.64 5.66
N SER A 23 11.51 -5.85 4.64
CA SER A 23 11.71 -5.30 3.30
C SER A 23 10.91 -4.01 3.05
N GLY A 24 9.87 -3.76 3.83
CA GLY A 24 9.01 -2.60 3.67
C GLY A 24 7.88 -2.55 4.69
N ILE A 25 7.08 -1.51 4.57
CA ILE A 25 5.94 -1.23 5.45
C ILE A 25 4.67 -1.10 4.60
N THR A 26 3.56 -1.64 5.10
CA THR A 26 2.24 -1.33 4.58
C THR A 26 1.47 -0.50 5.59
N THR A 27 0.78 0.52 5.12
CA THR A 27 -0.09 1.37 5.92
C THR A 27 -1.52 1.36 5.39
N ASN A 28 -2.43 1.89 6.17
CA ASN A 28 -3.80 2.17 5.78
C ASN A 28 -4.38 3.29 6.66
N PRO A 29 -5.51 3.92 6.29
CA PRO A 29 -6.06 5.05 7.04
C PRO A 29 -6.32 4.75 8.52
N THR A 30 -6.71 3.51 8.87
CA THR A 30 -6.93 3.11 10.26
C THR A 30 -5.64 3.08 11.07
N LEU A 31 -4.55 2.56 10.49
CA LEU A 31 -3.24 2.52 11.13
C LEU A 31 -2.65 3.92 11.29
N ILE A 32 -2.78 4.75 10.25
CA ILE A 32 -2.36 6.16 10.32
C ILE A 32 -3.12 6.90 11.42
N LYS A 33 -4.44 6.75 11.50
CA LYS A 33 -5.24 7.35 12.57
C LYS A 33 -4.80 6.90 13.98
N LYS A 34 -4.42 5.63 14.13
CA LYS A 34 -3.90 5.11 15.41
C LYS A 34 -2.56 5.70 15.81
N SER A 35 -1.74 6.15 14.87
CA SER A 35 -0.45 6.81 15.17
C SER A 35 -0.63 8.18 15.80
N GLY A 36 -1.80 8.82 15.60
CA GLY A 36 -2.11 10.16 16.11
C GLY A 36 -1.43 11.31 15.36
N LYS A 37 -0.74 11.02 14.25
CA LYS A 37 -0.05 12.00 13.41
C LYS A 37 -0.78 12.21 12.08
N ASP A 38 -0.44 13.29 11.39
CA ASP A 38 -0.87 13.52 10.01
C ASP A 38 -0.24 12.46 9.06
N PRO A 39 -0.97 12.01 8.02
CA PRO A 39 -0.45 11.03 7.07
C PRO A 39 0.89 11.44 6.44
N ASP A 40 1.00 12.69 5.99
CA ASP A 40 2.21 13.16 5.29
C ASP A 40 3.42 13.21 6.23
N ASP A 41 3.21 13.55 7.51
CA ASP A 41 4.26 13.52 8.54
C ASP A 41 4.73 12.08 8.78
N ILE A 42 3.80 11.11 8.91
CA ILE A 42 4.15 9.69 9.07
C ILE A 42 4.94 9.16 7.88
N TYR A 43 4.52 9.46 6.66
CA TYR A 43 5.24 8.98 5.47
C TYR A 43 6.63 9.60 5.38
N ALA A 44 6.76 10.88 5.73
CA ALA A 44 8.06 11.55 5.79
C ALA A 44 8.97 10.91 6.85
N ASP A 45 8.48 10.70 8.07
CA ASP A 45 9.22 10.05 9.15
C ASP A 45 9.69 8.64 8.73
N LEU A 46 8.81 7.82 8.17
CA LEU A 46 9.12 6.45 7.74
C LEU A 46 10.19 6.41 6.65
N ILE A 47 10.12 7.31 5.68
CA ILE A 47 11.03 7.32 4.53
C ILE A 47 12.34 8.01 4.86
N LYS A 48 12.30 9.21 5.48
CA LYS A 48 13.49 10.05 5.68
C LYS A 48 14.24 9.69 6.95
N ASP A 49 13.53 9.48 8.06
CA ASP A 49 14.15 9.28 9.36
C ASP A 49 14.45 7.81 9.63
N ILE A 50 13.50 6.92 9.30
CA ILE A 50 13.66 5.47 9.47
C ILE A 50 14.37 4.83 8.26
N GLY A 51 14.23 5.41 7.06
CA GLY A 51 14.90 4.94 5.86
C GLY A 51 14.20 3.76 5.16
N ILE A 52 12.88 3.65 5.29
CA ILE A 52 12.07 2.63 4.61
C ILE A 52 12.21 2.76 3.09
N LYS A 53 12.47 1.63 2.41
CA LYS A 53 12.70 1.57 0.95
C LYS A 53 11.49 1.11 0.15
N ASP A 54 10.45 0.61 0.80
CA ASP A 54 9.20 0.19 0.16
C ASP A 54 8.03 0.44 1.11
N LEU A 55 7.30 1.54 0.88
CA LEU A 55 6.18 1.99 1.69
C LEU A 55 4.90 1.95 0.88
N SER A 56 3.94 1.10 1.28
CA SER A 56 2.61 1.10 0.68
C SER A 56 1.75 2.20 1.29
N ILE A 57 1.41 3.20 0.46
CA ILE A 57 0.62 4.39 0.80
C ILE A 57 -0.77 4.25 0.18
N GLU A 58 -1.79 4.10 1.00
CA GLU A 58 -3.18 4.04 0.56
C GLU A 58 -3.69 5.45 0.23
N VAL A 59 -4.16 5.63 -0.99
CA VAL A 59 -4.68 6.92 -1.47
C VAL A 59 -6.22 6.93 -1.45
N ASP A 60 -6.79 8.07 -1.12
CA ASP A 60 -8.22 8.29 -1.11
C ASP A 60 -8.75 8.57 -2.52
N GLY A 61 -9.98 8.14 -2.80
CA GLY A 61 -10.70 8.41 -4.04
C GLY A 61 -11.80 7.39 -4.29
N HIS A 62 -12.89 7.83 -4.94
CA HIS A 62 -14.02 6.98 -5.30
C HIS A 62 -14.06 6.66 -6.80
N ASP A 63 -13.34 7.41 -7.61
CA ASP A 63 -13.23 7.26 -9.06
C ASP A 63 -11.76 7.13 -9.50
N ALA A 64 -11.56 6.61 -10.70
CA ALA A 64 -10.21 6.33 -11.21
C ALA A 64 -9.36 7.61 -11.36
N GLU A 65 -9.96 8.74 -11.74
CA GLU A 65 -9.24 9.99 -11.96
C GLU A 65 -8.64 10.50 -10.64
N THR A 66 -9.43 10.55 -9.58
CA THR A 66 -8.98 10.96 -8.24
C THR A 66 -7.90 10.03 -7.71
N LEU A 67 -8.09 8.70 -7.84
CA LEU A 67 -7.08 7.72 -7.44
C LEU A 67 -5.76 7.88 -8.20
N ILE A 68 -5.81 8.17 -9.51
CA ILE A 68 -4.63 8.41 -10.34
C ILE A 68 -3.91 9.68 -9.91
N LEU A 69 -4.65 10.80 -9.72
CA LEU A 69 -4.05 12.07 -9.33
C LEU A 69 -3.33 11.97 -7.98
N ASN A 70 -3.97 11.37 -6.98
CA ASN A 70 -3.39 11.17 -5.66
C ASN A 70 -2.20 10.19 -5.73
N GLY A 71 -2.29 9.14 -6.53
CA GLY A 71 -1.20 8.20 -6.76
C GLY A 71 0.02 8.85 -7.42
N ILE A 72 -0.19 9.74 -8.40
CA ILE A 72 0.88 10.52 -9.03
C ILE A 72 1.55 11.44 -8.02
N GLN A 73 0.78 12.07 -7.13
CA GLN A 73 1.33 12.98 -6.11
C GLN A 73 2.37 12.26 -5.24
N TYR A 74 2.01 11.13 -4.63
CA TYR A 74 2.93 10.37 -3.79
C TYR A 74 4.04 9.68 -4.60
N GLY A 75 3.73 9.18 -5.79
CA GLY A 75 4.73 8.59 -6.69
C GLY A 75 5.81 9.59 -7.15
N LYS A 76 5.48 10.88 -7.24
CA LYS A 76 6.46 11.94 -7.52
C LYS A 76 7.21 12.39 -6.27
N LEU A 77 6.54 12.42 -5.13
CA LEU A 77 7.13 12.85 -3.86
C LEU A 77 8.16 11.82 -3.35
N TYR A 78 7.89 10.53 -3.55
CA TYR A 78 8.72 9.41 -3.11
C TYR A 78 8.93 8.40 -4.24
N PRO A 79 9.68 8.75 -5.30
CA PRO A 79 9.72 7.98 -6.55
C PRO A 79 10.35 6.59 -6.41
N HIS A 80 11.13 6.35 -5.39
CA HIS A 80 11.81 5.08 -5.15
C HIS A 80 11.20 4.27 -4.00
N GLU A 81 10.52 4.94 -3.07
CA GLU A 81 10.00 4.34 -1.85
C GLU A 81 8.51 4.06 -1.91
N ALA A 82 7.70 4.93 -2.55
CA ALA A 82 6.26 4.77 -2.57
C ALA A 82 5.80 3.60 -3.45
N THR A 83 4.89 2.82 -2.90
CA THR A 83 4.03 1.87 -3.60
C THR A 83 2.58 2.29 -3.34
N ILE A 84 1.87 2.72 -4.37
CA ILE A 84 0.50 3.26 -4.23
C ILE A 84 -0.48 2.13 -3.96
N LYS A 85 -1.20 2.21 -2.84
CA LYS A 85 -2.16 1.20 -2.43
C LYS A 85 -3.56 1.58 -2.90
N LEU A 86 -4.20 0.72 -3.70
CA LEU A 86 -5.49 0.94 -4.35
C LEU A 86 -6.47 -0.20 -4.04
N PRO A 87 -7.77 0.09 -3.88
CA PRO A 87 -8.77 -0.95 -3.67
C PRO A 87 -9.00 -1.78 -4.95
N CYS A 88 -9.30 -3.08 -4.79
CA CYS A 88 -9.68 -3.97 -5.88
C CYS A 88 -11.13 -3.72 -6.32
N THR A 89 -11.38 -2.54 -6.89
CA THR A 89 -12.63 -2.11 -7.50
C THR A 89 -12.43 -1.87 -9.00
N PRO A 90 -13.48 -1.75 -9.82
CA PRO A 90 -13.33 -1.39 -11.23
C PRO A 90 -12.51 -0.10 -11.43
N GLU A 91 -12.74 0.92 -10.59
CA GLU A 91 -12.01 2.19 -10.65
C GLU A 91 -10.56 2.04 -10.18
N GLY A 92 -10.31 1.26 -9.12
CA GLY A 92 -8.96 0.95 -8.67
C GLY A 92 -8.15 0.16 -9.70
N ILE A 93 -8.77 -0.77 -10.43
CA ILE A 93 -8.11 -1.52 -11.52
C ILE A 93 -7.73 -0.59 -12.68
N LYS A 94 -8.61 0.34 -13.08
CA LYS A 94 -8.30 1.37 -14.09
C LYS A 94 -7.11 2.24 -13.65
N ALA A 95 -7.16 2.71 -12.39
CA ALA A 95 -6.10 3.51 -11.81
C ALA A 95 -4.77 2.72 -11.74
N CYS A 96 -4.80 1.47 -11.32
CA CYS A 96 -3.64 0.58 -11.30
C CYS A 96 -2.99 0.49 -12.68
N LYS A 97 -3.77 0.24 -13.73
CA LYS A 97 -3.25 0.15 -15.10
C LYS A 97 -2.54 1.42 -15.53
N THR A 98 -3.14 2.58 -15.23
CA THR A 98 -2.55 3.89 -15.60
C THR A 98 -1.27 4.16 -14.82
N LEU A 99 -1.27 4.01 -13.51
CA LEU A 99 -0.11 4.26 -12.67
C LEU A 99 1.04 3.31 -12.99
N SER A 100 0.75 2.02 -13.21
CA SER A 100 1.75 1.02 -13.60
C SER A 100 2.38 1.35 -14.95
N PHE A 101 1.59 1.81 -15.94
CA PHE A 101 2.11 2.27 -17.23
C PHE A 101 3.05 3.49 -17.08
N MET A 102 2.82 4.33 -16.09
CA MET A 102 3.69 5.46 -15.74
C MET A 102 4.93 5.06 -14.93
N GLY A 103 5.12 3.76 -14.65
CA GLY A 103 6.24 3.25 -13.84
C GLY A 103 6.08 3.42 -12.34
N ILE A 104 4.89 3.81 -11.86
CA ILE A 104 4.57 3.92 -10.45
C ILE A 104 4.17 2.54 -9.92
N ARG A 105 4.79 2.09 -8.83
CA ARG A 105 4.46 0.82 -8.19
C ARG A 105 3.07 0.86 -7.56
N VAL A 106 2.33 -0.25 -7.69
CA VAL A 106 0.97 -0.36 -7.16
C VAL A 106 0.81 -1.63 -6.32
N ASN A 107 0.16 -1.48 -5.16
CA ASN A 107 -0.29 -2.57 -4.31
C ASN A 107 -1.83 -2.60 -4.32
N MET A 108 -2.42 -3.63 -4.94
CA MET A 108 -3.87 -3.80 -4.98
C MET A 108 -4.35 -4.48 -3.70
N THR A 109 -5.17 -3.77 -2.92
CA THR A 109 -5.72 -4.24 -1.63
C THR A 109 -7.21 -4.59 -1.73
N LEU A 110 -7.79 -5.12 -0.65
CA LEU A 110 -9.18 -5.60 -0.61
C LEU A 110 -9.44 -6.70 -1.64
N VAL A 111 -8.48 -7.60 -1.78
CA VAL A 111 -8.59 -8.76 -2.66
C VAL A 111 -9.09 -9.96 -1.83
N PHE A 112 -10.22 -10.54 -2.27
CA PHE A 112 -10.91 -11.61 -1.56
C PHE A 112 -11.06 -12.89 -2.39
N SER A 113 -10.52 -12.91 -3.63
CA SER A 113 -10.57 -14.10 -4.48
C SER A 113 -9.38 -14.18 -5.43
N VAL A 114 -9.10 -15.39 -5.91
CA VAL A 114 -8.08 -15.64 -6.94
C VAL A 114 -8.39 -14.87 -8.23
N SER A 115 -9.66 -14.81 -8.64
CA SER A 115 -10.07 -14.07 -9.84
C SER A 115 -9.77 -12.58 -9.74
N GLN A 116 -10.01 -11.97 -8.57
CA GLN A 116 -9.64 -10.58 -8.31
C GLN A 116 -8.12 -10.40 -8.36
N ALA A 117 -7.34 -11.31 -7.77
CA ALA A 117 -5.88 -11.26 -7.81
C ALA A 117 -5.34 -11.32 -9.25
N ILE A 118 -5.92 -12.17 -10.10
CA ILE A 118 -5.56 -12.27 -11.52
C ILE A 118 -5.83 -10.94 -12.24
N LEU A 119 -7.00 -10.32 -12.03
CA LEU A 119 -7.33 -9.03 -12.62
C LEU A 119 -6.34 -7.93 -12.19
N CYS A 120 -5.98 -7.89 -10.91
CA CYS A 120 -4.97 -6.96 -10.40
C CYS A 120 -3.61 -7.16 -11.06
N ALA A 121 -3.17 -8.41 -11.21
CA ALA A 121 -1.91 -8.74 -11.88
C ALA A 121 -1.92 -8.32 -13.36
N LEU A 122 -3.02 -8.58 -14.08
CA LEU A 122 -3.19 -8.16 -15.47
C LEU A 122 -3.24 -6.63 -15.63
N ALA A 123 -3.68 -5.90 -14.62
CA ALA A 123 -3.62 -4.43 -14.59
C ALA A 123 -2.19 -3.89 -14.34
N GLY A 124 -1.22 -4.74 -13.98
CA GLY A 124 0.17 -4.36 -13.75
C GLY A 124 0.53 -4.10 -12.29
N ALA A 125 -0.25 -4.62 -11.34
CA ALA A 125 0.05 -4.49 -9.92
C ALA A 125 1.44 -5.08 -9.58
N THR A 126 2.22 -4.35 -8.79
CA THR A 126 3.49 -4.82 -8.23
C THR A 126 3.25 -5.81 -7.08
N TYR A 127 2.24 -5.53 -6.27
CA TYR A 127 1.78 -6.36 -5.17
C TYR A 127 0.28 -6.54 -5.20
N VAL A 128 -0.15 -7.66 -4.64
CA VAL A 128 -1.56 -7.95 -4.35
C VAL A 128 -1.66 -8.33 -2.88
N SER A 129 -2.59 -7.71 -2.15
CA SER A 129 -2.81 -7.93 -0.71
C SER A 129 -4.14 -8.65 -0.49
N PRO A 130 -4.17 -9.99 -0.42
CA PRO A 130 -5.36 -10.76 -0.05
C PRO A 130 -5.72 -10.55 1.41
N PHE A 131 -7.03 -10.44 1.69
CA PHE A 131 -7.56 -10.21 3.04
C PHE A 131 -8.00 -11.53 3.68
N VAL A 132 -7.02 -12.35 4.07
CA VAL A 132 -7.28 -13.68 4.65
C VAL A 132 -8.02 -13.56 5.98
N GLY A 133 -7.56 -12.72 6.92
CA GLY A 133 -8.18 -12.59 8.25
C GLY A 133 -9.65 -12.18 8.21
N ARG A 134 -10.07 -11.30 7.29
CA ARG A 134 -11.50 -10.94 7.16
C ARG A 134 -12.35 -12.05 6.57
N LEU A 135 -11.79 -12.95 5.78
CA LEU A 135 -12.46 -14.14 5.31
C LEU A 135 -12.68 -15.12 6.47
N ASP A 136 -11.65 -15.34 7.28
CA ASP A 136 -11.70 -16.20 8.47
C ASP A 136 -12.75 -15.68 9.47
N ASP A 137 -12.77 -14.37 9.75
CA ASP A 137 -13.74 -13.71 10.64
C ASP A 137 -15.20 -13.91 10.18
N ASN A 138 -15.43 -14.15 8.87
CA ASN A 138 -16.74 -14.41 8.28
C ASN A 138 -16.99 -15.90 8.00
N GLY A 139 -16.12 -16.80 8.47
CA GLY A 139 -16.28 -18.26 8.35
C GLY A 139 -16.09 -18.80 6.93
N HIS A 140 -15.27 -18.13 6.12
CA HIS A 140 -14.83 -18.63 4.82
C HIS A 140 -13.47 -19.31 4.97
N ASP A 141 -13.41 -20.60 4.68
CA ASP A 141 -12.16 -21.39 4.58
C ASP A 141 -11.41 -21.09 3.26
#